data_9deaec4c495dc83beffda287ee02fc03
#
_entry.id   9deaec4c495dc83beffda287ee02fc03
#
_cell.length_a   1.000
_cell.length_b   1.000
_cell.length_c   1.000
_cell.angle_alpha   90.00
_cell.angle_beta   90.00
_cell.angle_gamma   90.00
#
_symmetry.space_group_name_H-M   'P 1'
#
loop_
_entity.id
_entity.type
_entity.pdbx_description
1 polymer ?
#
loop_
_entity_poly.entity_id
_entity_poly.type
_entity_poly.pdbx_seq_one_letter_code
_entity_poly.pdbx_strand_id
1 'polypeptide(L)'
;MIAASDAQFFDPHVSVGQVVSVEPIGLMRKMPVEAVMRMAFVGKYERMNAQRAYELGMISQIVDPPEQLREEAQKLAETVALNSPTAMRHTKKALWGALEAGLTDACKNGAQHLVAMWGHPDQEEGPAAFAEKREANWQPLSTDA
;
A
#
# COMPACT_ATOMS: atom_id res chain seq x y z
N MET A 1 -1.74 4.52 -1.28
CA MET A 1 -1.49 5.99 -1.09
C MET A 1 -2.61 6.74 -1.78
N ILE A 2 -3.17 7.76 -1.13
CA ILE A 2 -4.16 8.68 -1.72
C ILE A 2 -3.55 10.07 -1.80
N ALA A 3 -4.04 10.91 -2.69
CA ALA A 3 -3.53 12.27 -2.88
C ALA A 3 -4.66 13.26 -3.19
N ALA A 4 -4.45 14.53 -2.87
CA ALA A 4 -5.34 15.61 -3.29
C ALA A 4 -5.31 15.80 -4.81
N SER A 5 -6.40 16.30 -5.38
CA SER A 5 -6.54 16.49 -6.83
C SER A 5 -5.52 17.48 -7.42
N ASP A 6 -5.04 18.42 -6.61
CA ASP A 6 -4.02 19.41 -6.97
C ASP A 6 -2.58 18.96 -6.68
N ALA A 7 -2.37 17.75 -6.15
CA ALA A 7 -1.04 17.24 -5.82
C ALA A 7 -0.15 17.11 -7.05
N GLN A 8 1.13 17.44 -6.87
CA GLN A 8 2.16 17.33 -7.88
C GLN A 8 3.38 16.57 -7.34
N PHE A 9 3.97 15.74 -8.20
CA PHE A 9 5.09 14.88 -7.87
C PHE A 9 6.26 15.14 -8.81
N PHE A 10 7.46 15.18 -8.30
CA PHE A 10 8.69 15.29 -9.09
C PHE A 10 9.89 14.85 -8.25
N ASP A 11 11.02 14.63 -8.90
CA ASP A 11 12.29 14.31 -8.25
C ASP A 11 13.36 15.34 -8.65
N PRO A 12 13.90 16.14 -7.73
CA PRO A 12 14.85 17.20 -8.05
C PRO A 12 16.32 16.77 -8.06
N HIS A 13 16.68 15.56 -7.62
CA HIS A 13 18.07 15.18 -7.30
C HIS A 13 19.04 15.41 -8.46
N VAL A 14 18.74 14.88 -9.64
CA VAL A 14 19.64 15.05 -10.80
C VAL A 14 19.78 16.52 -11.23
N SER A 15 18.75 17.32 -10.96
CA SER A 15 18.78 18.77 -11.26
C SER A 15 19.71 19.57 -10.37
N VAL A 16 20.15 18.98 -9.25
CA VAL A 16 21.14 19.57 -8.33
C VAL A 16 22.44 18.75 -8.24
N GLY A 17 22.66 17.85 -9.23
CA GLY A 17 23.87 17.05 -9.34
C GLY A 17 23.97 15.89 -8.36
N GLN A 18 22.85 15.46 -7.79
CA GLN A 18 22.80 14.32 -6.87
C GLN A 18 22.25 13.08 -7.56
N VAL A 19 22.73 11.92 -7.13
CA VAL A 19 22.15 10.63 -7.53
C VAL A 19 20.91 10.36 -6.71
N VAL A 20 19.81 10.00 -7.38
CA VAL A 20 18.64 9.44 -6.73
C VAL A 20 18.61 7.93 -6.96
N SER A 21 18.35 7.15 -5.93
CA SER A 21 18.34 5.69 -6.05
C SER A 21 17.20 5.03 -5.24
N VAL A 22 17.09 5.30 -3.97
CA VAL A 22 16.19 4.56 -3.06
C VAL A 22 14.72 4.79 -3.43
N GLU A 23 14.32 6.02 -3.65
CA GLU A 23 12.95 6.41 -3.94
C GLU A 23 12.45 5.83 -5.28
N PRO A 24 13.16 6.03 -6.42
CA PRO A 24 12.72 5.49 -7.69
C PRO A 24 12.79 3.97 -7.76
N ILE A 25 13.74 3.31 -7.06
CA ILE A 25 13.75 1.85 -6.96
C ILE A 25 12.46 1.35 -6.32
N GLY A 26 12.00 1.99 -5.24
CA GLY A 26 10.71 1.68 -4.63
C GLY A 26 9.52 1.94 -5.57
N LEU A 27 9.56 3.03 -6.35
CA LEU A 27 8.50 3.36 -7.30
C LEU A 27 8.42 2.38 -8.47
N MET A 28 9.54 1.80 -8.94
CA MET A 28 9.54 0.78 -10.00
C MET A 28 8.77 -0.49 -9.63
N ARG A 29 8.45 -0.69 -8.35
CA ARG A 29 7.55 -1.77 -7.89
C ARG A 29 6.06 -1.45 -8.08
N LYS A 30 5.73 -0.20 -8.42
CA LYS A 30 4.34 0.29 -8.54
C LYS A 30 4.01 0.88 -9.90
N MET A 31 5.01 1.39 -10.59
CA MET A 31 4.86 2.15 -11.83
C MET A 31 5.73 1.54 -12.95
N PRO A 32 5.36 1.75 -14.23
CA PRO A 32 6.23 1.44 -15.35
C PRO A 32 7.60 2.12 -15.20
N VAL A 33 8.67 1.38 -15.50
CA VAL A 33 10.04 1.87 -15.35
C VAL A 33 10.31 3.17 -16.14
N GLU A 34 9.72 3.30 -17.33
CA GLU A 34 9.85 4.49 -18.17
C GLU A 34 9.27 5.74 -17.50
N ALA A 35 8.16 5.60 -16.78
CA ALA A 35 7.56 6.71 -16.05
C ALA A 35 8.43 7.15 -14.85
N VAL A 36 9.03 6.19 -14.17
CA VAL A 36 9.97 6.45 -13.07
C VAL A 36 11.24 7.10 -13.59
N MET A 37 11.83 6.58 -14.67
CA MET A 37 13.02 7.17 -15.31
C MET A 37 12.74 8.60 -15.82
N ARG A 38 11.56 8.85 -16.40
CA ARG A 38 11.17 10.20 -16.82
C ARG A 38 11.14 11.16 -15.63
N MET A 39 10.50 10.76 -14.53
CA MET A 39 10.45 11.57 -13.29
C MET A 39 11.86 11.88 -12.78
N ALA A 40 12.72 10.86 -12.67
CA ALA A 40 14.08 11.01 -12.17
C ALA A 40 14.99 11.85 -13.09
N PHE A 41 14.90 11.67 -14.42
CA PHE A 41 15.83 12.32 -15.35
C PHE A 41 15.40 13.72 -15.79
N VAL A 42 14.09 13.98 -15.91
CA VAL A 42 13.60 15.32 -16.19
C VAL A 42 13.73 16.24 -14.96
N GLY A 43 13.67 15.63 -13.78
CA GLY A 43 14.00 16.33 -12.54
C GLY A 43 12.99 17.44 -12.22
N LYS A 44 13.50 18.58 -11.80
CA LYS A 44 12.68 19.76 -11.40
C LYS A 44 11.92 20.42 -12.56
N TYR A 45 12.20 20.04 -13.81
CA TYR A 45 11.62 20.69 -14.98
C TYR A 45 10.26 20.14 -15.40
N GLU A 46 9.83 19.03 -14.81
CA GLU A 46 8.50 18.46 -15.01
C GLU A 46 7.85 18.06 -13.70
N ARG A 47 6.53 18.18 -13.66
CA ARG A 47 5.72 17.72 -12.53
C ARG A 47 4.64 16.77 -13.03
N MET A 48 4.53 15.64 -12.39
CA MET A 48 3.43 14.70 -12.58
C MET A 48 2.26 15.14 -11.72
N ASN A 49 1.09 15.36 -12.29
CA ASN A 49 -0.13 15.67 -11.54
C ASN A 49 -0.77 14.42 -10.92
N ALA A 50 -1.75 14.63 -10.04
CA ALA A 50 -2.46 13.56 -9.35
C ALA A 50 -3.15 12.58 -10.31
N GLN A 51 -3.74 13.08 -11.39
CA GLN A 51 -4.41 12.25 -12.38
C GLN A 51 -3.43 11.27 -13.05
N ARG A 52 -2.26 11.77 -13.47
CA ARG A 52 -1.23 10.91 -14.07
C ARG A 52 -0.64 9.92 -13.07
N ALA A 53 -0.44 10.33 -11.82
CA ALA A 53 0.01 9.45 -10.75
C ALA A 53 -1.00 8.31 -10.48
N TYR A 54 -2.29 8.59 -10.55
CA TYR A 54 -3.36 7.60 -10.43
C TYR A 54 -3.35 6.61 -11.61
N GLU A 55 -3.28 7.09 -12.84
CA GLU A 55 -3.23 6.27 -14.06
C GLU A 55 -2.03 5.30 -14.07
N LEU A 56 -0.90 5.74 -13.51
CA LEU A 56 0.32 4.94 -13.42
C LEU A 56 0.36 3.99 -12.20
N GLY A 57 -0.63 4.04 -11.32
CA GLY A 57 -0.68 3.19 -10.13
C GLY A 57 0.19 3.67 -8.95
N MET A 58 0.74 4.88 -9.01
CA MET A 58 1.48 5.47 -7.89
C MET A 58 0.56 5.74 -6.70
N ILE A 59 -0.63 6.24 -6.96
CA ILE A 59 -1.69 6.45 -5.97
C ILE A 59 -2.93 5.62 -6.32
N SER A 60 -3.74 5.30 -5.34
CA SER A 60 -4.95 4.47 -5.47
C SER A 60 -6.24 5.27 -5.45
N GLN A 61 -6.18 6.56 -5.11
CA GLN A 61 -7.35 7.43 -5.03
C GLN A 61 -6.93 8.88 -5.15
N ILE A 62 -7.73 9.66 -5.89
CA ILE A 62 -7.66 11.12 -5.94
C ILE A 62 -8.80 11.66 -5.09
N VAL A 63 -8.52 12.64 -4.25
CA VAL A 63 -9.50 13.33 -3.40
C VAL A 63 -9.72 14.74 -3.92
N ASP A 64 -10.97 15.05 -4.21
CA ASP A 64 -11.43 16.36 -4.65
C ASP A 64 -12.69 16.77 -3.88
N PRO A 65 -12.77 17.94 -3.28
CA PRO A 65 -11.73 19.00 -3.28
C PRO A 65 -10.53 18.63 -2.35
N PRO A 66 -9.37 19.28 -2.54
CA PRO A 66 -8.13 18.97 -1.82
C PRO A 66 -8.24 19.02 -0.30
N GLU A 67 -9.08 19.90 0.23
CA GLU A 67 -9.29 20.11 1.67
C GLU A 67 -9.85 18.87 2.38
N GLN A 68 -10.51 17.98 1.65
CA GLN A 68 -11.09 16.75 2.18
C GLN A 68 -10.06 15.61 2.33
N LEU A 69 -8.81 15.80 1.87
CA LEU A 69 -7.79 14.74 1.88
C LEU A 69 -7.62 14.11 3.26
N ARG A 70 -7.56 14.92 4.32
CA ARG A 70 -7.38 14.42 5.69
C ARG A 70 -8.58 13.57 6.15
N GLU A 71 -9.78 14.04 5.86
CA GLU A 71 -11.02 13.35 6.23
C GLU A 71 -11.15 12.02 5.48
N GLU A 72 -10.89 12.00 4.17
CA GLU A 72 -10.92 10.79 3.36
C GLU A 72 -9.83 9.79 3.76
N ALA A 73 -8.63 10.27 4.12
CA ALA A 73 -7.58 9.42 4.66
C ALA A 73 -7.98 8.78 5.99
N GLN A 74 -8.65 9.55 6.86
CA GLN A 74 -9.16 9.05 8.13
C GLN A 74 -10.25 8.00 7.92
N LYS A 75 -11.23 8.25 7.06
CA LYS A 75 -12.28 7.27 6.69
C LYS A 75 -11.69 5.98 6.14
N LEU A 76 -10.69 6.09 5.27
CA LEU A 76 -9.99 4.91 4.74
C LEU A 76 -9.29 4.13 5.84
N ALA A 77 -8.60 4.81 6.76
CA ALA A 77 -7.92 4.18 7.89
C ALA A 77 -8.91 3.48 8.83
N GLU A 78 -10.05 4.11 9.13
CA GLU A 78 -11.13 3.53 9.94
C GLU A 78 -11.72 2.29 9.25
N THR A 79 -11.96 2.35 7.93
CA THR A 79 -12.42 1.19 7.16
C THR A 79 -11.40 0.03 7.21
N VAL A 80 -10.12 0.33 7.09
CA VAL A 80 -9.05 -0.68 7.24
C VAL A 80 -9.07 -1.28 8.64
N ALA A 81 -9.28 -0.46 9.68
CA ALA A 81 -9.30 -0.90 11.08
C ALA A 81 -10.48 -1.82 11.44
N LEU A 82 -11.50 -1.92 10.59
CA LEU A 82 -12.59 -2.89 10.76
C LEU A 82 -12.16 -4.35 10.51
N ASN A 83 -10.95 -4.58 10.01
CA ASN A 83 -10.47 -5.92 9.68
C ASN A 83 -9.54 -6.47 10.76
N SER A 84 -9.41 -7.81 10.80
CA SER A 84 -8.50 -8.50 11.74
C SER A 84 -7.07 -7.94 11.64
N PRO A 85 -6.52 -7.36 12.71
CA PRO A 85 -5.18 -6.79 12.68
C PRO A 85 -4.10 -7.85 12.47
N THR A 86 -4.29 -9.06 13.00
CA THR A 86 -3.36 -10.18 12.81
C THR A 86 -3.38 -10.67 11.37
N ALA A 87 -4.56 -10.86 10.78
CA ALA A 87 -4.68 -11.26 9.38
C ALA A 87 -4.06 -10.20 8.44
N MET A 88 -4.32 -8.91 8.67
CA MET A 88 -3.71 -7.82 7.90
C MET A 88 -2.18 -7.83 8.01
N ARG A 89 -1.63 -8.06 9.21
CA ARG A 89 -0.17 -8.16 9.41
C ARG A 89 0.43 -9.28 8.58
N HIS A 90 -0.15 -10.48 8.61
CA HIS A 90 0.32 -11.63 7.84
C HIS A 90 0.14 -11.40 6.32
N THR A 91 -0.99 -10.86 5.89
CA THR A 91 -1.24 -10.51 4.48
C THR A 91 -0.20 -9.49 3.99
N LYS A 92 0.07 -8.43 4.76
CA LYS A 92 1.08 -7.44 4.39
C LYS A 92 2.47 -8.06 4.25
N LYS A 93 2.88 -8.92 5.19
CA LYS A 93 4.18 -9.63 5.12
C LYS A 93 4.27 -10.51 3.87
N ALA A 94 3.21 -11.28 3.57
CA ALA A 94 3.14 -12.14 2.40
C ALA A 94 3.26 -11.35 1.09
N LEU A 95 2.45 -10.30 0.93
CA LEU A 95 2.42 -9.47 -0.28
C LEU A 95 3.73 -8.68 -0.47
N TRP A 96 4.28 -8.12 0.61
CA TRP A 96 5.53 -7.37 0.54
C TRP A 96 6.72 -8.26 0.24
N GLY A 97 6.79 -9.43 0.88
CA GLY A 97 7.83 -10.44 0.63
C GLY A 97 7.78 -11.01 -0.79
N ALA A 98 6.59 -11.06 -1.41
CA ALA A 98 6.44 -11.52 -2.78
C ALA A 98 7.15 -10.61 -3.81
N LEU A 99 7.41 -9.35 -3.48
CA LEU A 99 8.15 -8.42 -4.36
C LEU A 99 9.64 -8.79 -4.49
N GLU A 100 10.16 -9.61 -3.58
CA GLU A 100 11.58 -10.01 -3.53
C GLU A 100 11.82 -11.44 -4.03
N ALA A 101 10.78 -12.15 -4.49
CA ALA A 101 10.84 -13.57 -4.84
C ALA A 101 10.22 -13.86 -6.21
N GLY A 102 10.63 -14.97 -6.83
CA GLY A 102 9.92 -15.53 -7.98
C GLY A 102 8.55 -16.07 -7.58
N LEU A 103 7.61 -16.19 -8.53
CA LEU A 103 6.21 -16.55 -8.26
C LEU A 103 6.05 -17.80 -7.39
N THR A 104 6.79 -18.87 -7.71
CA THR A 104 6.69 -20.14 -6.97
C THR A 104 7.10 -19.98 -5.50
N ASP A 105 8.20 -19.28 -5.24
CA ASP A 105 8.70 -19.08 -3.87
C ASP A 105 7.83 -18.05 -3.14
N ALA A 106 7.35 -17.02 -3.82
CA ALA A 106 6.39 -16.08 -3.27
C ALA A 106 5.11 -16.79 -2.79
N CYS A 107 4.55 -17.71 -3.60
CA CYS A 107 3.38 -18.51 -3.22
C CYS A 107 3.68 -19.44 -2.03
N LYS A 108 4.83 -20.11 -2.00
CA LYS A 108 5.24 -20.95 -0.86
C LYS A 108 5.38 -20.14 0.42
N ASN A 109 6.05 -18.99 0.35
CA ASN A 109 6.23 -18.09 1.50
C ASN A 109 4.88 -17.50 1.95
N GLY A 110 4.02 -17.12 1.01
CA GLY A 110 2.66 -16.66 1.28
C GLY A 110 1.82 -17.70 2.02
N ALA A 111 1.92 -18.99 1.60
CA ALA A 111 1.23 -20.07 2.28
C ALA A 111 1.65 -20.24 3.74
N GLN A 112 2.91 -19.96 4.09
CA GLN A 112 3.37 -19.99 5.48
C GLN A 112 2.63 -18.96 6.35
N HIS A 113 2.34 -17.77 5.80
CA HIS A 113 1.56 -16.74 6.50
C HIS A 113 0.09 -17.14 6.67
N LEU A 114 -0.47 -17.88 5.71
CA LEU A 114 -1.81 -18.46 5.83
C LEU A 114 -1.83 -19.53 6.94
N VAL A 115 -0.86 -20.45 6.93
CA VAL A 115 -0.75 -21.53 7.96
C VAL A 115 -0.52 -20.93 9.35
N ALA A 116 0.23 -19.84 9.47
CA ALA A 116 0.47 -19.15 10.74
C ALA A 116 -0.80 -18.59 11.39
N MET A 117 -1.88 -18.47 10.63
CA MET A 117 -3.19 -18.07 11.18
C MET A 117 -4.02 -19.26 11.68
N TRP A 118 -3.65 -20.51 11.39
CA TRP A 118 -4.44 -21.66 11.78
C TRP A 118 -4.58 -21.76 13.31
N GLY A 119 -5.83 -21.86 13.76
CA GLY A 119 -6.18 -21.87 15.18
C GLY A 119 -6.20 -20.48 15.84
N HIS A 120 -5.98 -19.40 15.07
CA HIS A 120 -6.17 -18.04 15.62
C HIS A 120 -7.68 -17.76 15.79
N PRO A 121 -8.11 -17.17 16.92
CA PRO A 121 -9.54 -16.91 17.19
C PRO A 121 -10.26 -16.11 16.10
N ASP A 122 -9.56 -15.22 15.41
CA ASP A 122 -10.13 -14.42 14.32
C ASP A 122 -10.59 -15.27 13.12
N GLN A 123 -10.06 -16.49 12.94
CA GLN A 123 -10.50 -17.40 11.89
C GLN A 123 -11.90 -18.00 12.15
N GLU A 124 -12.32 -18.05 13.41
CA GLU A 124 -13.66 -18.47 13.80
C GLU A 124 -14.61 -17.26 13.87
N GLU A 125 -14.13 -16.16 14.45
CA GLU A 125 -14.90 -14.92 14.62
C GLU A 125 -15.33 -14.31 13.28
N GLY A 126 -14.43 -14.24 12.30
CA GLY A 126 -14.74 -13.62 11.01
C GLY A 126 -15.92 -14.27 10.29
N PRO A 127 -15.88 -15.58 10.01
CA PRO A 127 -17.02 -16.29 9.41
C PRO A 127 -18.30 -16.24 10.25
N ALA A 128 -18.20 -16.31 11.59
CA ALA A 128 -19.37 -16.23 12.48
C ALA A 128 -20.02 -14.84 12.39
N ALA A 129 -19.24 -13.77 12.54
CA ALA A 129 -19.74 -12.40 12.44
C ALA A 129 -20.39 -12.13 11.07
N PHE A 130 -19.76 -12.62 9.98
CA PHE A 130 -20.32 -12.51 8.63
C PHE A 130 -21.66 -13.23 8.48
N ALA A 131 -21.77 -14.46 8.98
CA ALA A 131 -23.02 -15.23 8.93
C ALA A 131 -24.14 -14.59 9.77
N GLU A 132 -23.78 -14.05 10.93
CA GLU A 132 -24.69 -13.37 11.86
C GLU A 132 -25.00 -11.92 11.50
N LYS A 133 -24.35 -11.38 10.45
CA LYS A 133 -24.49 -9.99 9.98
C LYS A 133 -24.22 -8.95 11.09
N ARG A 134 -23.21 -9.20 11.90
CA ARG A 134 -22.71 -8.30 12.95
C ARG A 134 -21.28 -7.87 12.69
N GLU A 135 -20.84 -6.84 13.39
CA GLU A 135 -19.42 -6.50 13.43
C GLU A 135 -18.62 -7.60 14.13
N ALA A 136 -17.41 -7.84 13.62
CA ALA A 136 -16.50 -8.81 14.19
C ALA A 136 -15.73 -8.20 15.38
N ASN A 137 -15.46 -9.02 16.40
CA ASN A 137 -14.68 -8.64 17.56
C ASN A 137 -13.29 -9.28 17.48
N TRP A 138 -12.37 -8.58 16.82
CA TRP A 138 -11.02 -9.07 16.56
C TRP A 138 -10.12 -9.07 17.80
N GLN A 139 -9.23 -10.04 17.86
CA GLN A 139 -8.19 -10.05 18.89
C GLN A 139 -7.20 -8.90 18.63
N PRO A 140 -6.74 -8.22 19.71
CA PRO A 140 -5.70 -7.20 19.57
C PRO A 140 -4.40 -7.83 19.08
N LEU A 141 -3.56 -7.03 18.38
CA LEU A 141 -2.21 -7.47 18.02
C LEU A 141 -1.41 -7.81 19.28
N SER A 142 -0.84 -9.01 19.31
CA SER A 142 0.19 -9.31 20.29
C SER A 142 1.42 -8.42 20.05
N THR A 143 1.91 -7.81 21.12
CA THR A 143 3.13 -7.00 21.10
C THR A 143 4.40 -7.84 21.07
N ASP A 144 4.28 -9.17 21.22
CA ASP A 144 5.40 -10.11 21.42
C ASP A 144 5.81 -10.86 20.14
N ALA A 145 5.53 -10.30 18.91
CA ALA A 145 5.87 -10.95 17.64
C ALA A 145 6.58 -10.02 16.65
#